data_ddbfbe25f76fc0cda3b5ec611bf95bf5
#
_entry.id   ddbfbe25f76fc0cda3b5ec611bf95bf5
#
_cell.length_a   1.000
_cell.length_b   1.000
_cell.length_c   1.000
_cell.angle_alpha   90.00
_cell.angle_beta   90.00
_cell.angle_gamma   90.00
#
_symmetry.space_group_name_H-M   'P 1'
#
loop_
_entity.id
_entity.type
_entity.pdbx_description
1 polymer ?
#
loop_
_entity_poly.entity_id
_entity_poly.type
_entity_poly.pdbx_seq_one_letter_code
_entity_poly.pdbx_strand_id
1 'polypeptide(L)'
;NGFAPSLNADNLNHMDEGIERATDGAIALETEIATARGGSNSLGARLDKTDKSIARKLDSMPFDSEPKNNSPCYLTSGAVYNALLVKADKTALATKYDSSNIELGTATLTPYSTLIDKIKSATCLYEKIGDIVIVNVTVIMNATTLGGTSAISLLNMPFPNKSDVIVHDIGISKNGGMFRGNVNKSAWLQFTPLNKQAYNFVADEQVNFSLIYKI
;
A
#
# COMPACT_ATOMS: atom_id res chain seq x y z
N ASN A 1 35.60 51.46 -76.55
CA ASN A 1 36.76 51.77 -75.74
C ASN A 1 36.27 52.44 -74.45
N GLY A 2 36.03 51.68 -73.39
CA GLY A 2 35.75 52.26 -72.10
C GLY A 2 37.02 52.85 -71.52
N PHE A 3 37.06 54.14 -71.45
CA PHE A 3 38.11 54.83 -70.72
C PHE A 3 37.92 54.46 -69.24
N ALA A 4 38.97 53.98 -68.60
CA ALA A 4 38.98 53.87 -67.16
C ALA A 4 38.62 55.27 -66.58
N PRO A 5 37.76 55.38 -65.58
CA PRO A 5 37.44 56.62 -64.95
C PRO A 5 38.73 57.31 -64.53
N SER A 6 38.86 58.60 -64.86
CA SER A 6 40.05 59.38 -64.49
C SER A 6 40.21 59.32 -62.96
N LEU A 7 41.44 59.11 -62.52
CA LEU A 7 41.81 59.26 -61.15
C LEU A 7 41.65 60.74 -60.77
N ASN A 8 40.54 61.08 -60.18
CA ASN A 8 40.28 62.40 -59.63
C ASN A 8 40.14 62.28 -58.08
N ALA A 9 40.18 63.41 -57.40
CA ALA A 9 40.14 63.46 -55.94
C ALA A 9 38.89 62.76 -55.33
N ASP A 10 37.74 62.91 -56.01
CA ASP A 10 36.46 62.30 -55.51
C ASP A 10 36.50 60.81 -55.62
N ASN A 11 37.02 60.25 -56.72
CA ASN A 11 37.13 58.78 -56.85
C ASN A 11 38.14 58.19 -55.81
N LEU A 12 39.25 58.95 -55.59
CA LEU A 12 40.20 58.52 -54.53
C LEU A 12 39.58 58.57 -53.13
N ASN A 13 38.86 59.64 -52.81
CA ASN A 13 38.14 59.72 -51.50
C ASN A 13 37.11 58.61 -51.32
N HIS A 14 36.35 58.29 -52.40
CA HIS A 14 35.41 57.17 -52.35
C HIS A 14 36.11 55.81 -52.16
N MET A 15 37.30 55.64 -52.74
CA MET A 15 38.11 54.46 -52.53
C MET A 15 38.62 54.40 -51.10
N ASP A 16 39.11 55.47 -50.52
CA ASP A 16 39.58 55.56 -49.15
C ASP A 16 38.46 55.29 -48.14
N GLU A 17 37.30 55.89 -48.29
CA GLU A 17 36.10 55.62 -47.49
C GLU A 17 35.64 54.16 -47.59
N GLY A 18 35.80 53.56 -48.78
CA GLY A 18 35.51 52.18 -49.03
C GLY A 18 36.47 51.21 -48.23
N ILE A 19 37.75 51.55 -48.27
CA ILE A 19 38.82 50.82 -47.58
C ILE A 19 38.66 50.98 -46.09
N GLU A 20 38.37 52.16 -45.58
CA GLU A 20 38.17 52.44 -44.16
C GLU A 20 36.98 51.61 -43.62
N ARG A 21 35.82 51.65 -44.33
CA ARG A 21 34.65 50.84 -43.94
C ARG A 21 34.91 49.33 -43.97
N ALA A 22 35.68 48.87 -44.97
CA ALA A 22 36.04 47.46 -45.04
C ALA A 22 37.00 47.09 -43.93
N THR A 23 37.92 47.95 -43.53
CA THR A 23 38.86 47.76 -42.45
C THR A 23 38.14 47.73 -41.07
N ASP A 24 37.27 48.72 -40.87
CA ASP A 24 36.45 48.73 -39.59
C ASP A 24 35.56 47.53 -39.49
N GLY A 25 34.93 47.08 -40.56
CA GLY A 25 34.15 45.86 -40.60
C GLY A 25 35.00 44.63 -40.33
N ALA A 26 36.21 44.55 -40.83
CA ALA A 26 37.12 43.44 -40.51
C ALA A 26 37.56 43.45 -39.06
N ILE A 27 37.87 44.61 -38.49
CA ILE A 27 38.22 44.75 -37.05
C ILE A 27 37.05 44.36 -36.14
N ALA A 28 35.83 44.80 -36.46
CA ALA A 28 34.63 44.44 -35.71
C ALA A 28 34.40 42.94 -35.77
N LEU A 29 34.52 42.29 -36.93
CA LEU A 29 34.39 40.84 -37.08
C LEU A 29 35.47 40.08 -36.32
N GLU A 30 36.72 40.54 -36.37
CA GLU A 30 37.80 39.92 -35.57
C GLU A 30 37.51 39.99 -34.06
N THR A 31 36.97 41.11 -33.58
CA THR A 31 36.60 41.33 -32.20
C THR A 31 35.45 40.37 -31.76
N GLU A 32 34.44 40.24 -32.63
CA GLU A 32 33.32 39.31 -32.41
C GLU A 32 33.81 37.86 -32.37
N ILE A 33 34.66 37.47 -33.32
CA ILE A 33 35.25 36.13 -33.36
C ILE A 33 36.11 35.87 -32.13
N ALA A 34 36.93 36.83 -31.68
CA ALA A 34 37.75 36.72 -30.50
C ALA A 34 36.89 36.54 -29.23
N THR A 35 35.82 37.31 -29.11
CA THR A 35 34.83 37.20 -28.05
C THR A 35 34.12 35.82 -28.06
N ALA A 36 33.69 35.40 -29.26
CA ALA A 36 33.06 34.11 -29.44
C ALA A 36 33.98 32.92 -29.14
N ARG A 37 35.29 33.08 -29.33
CA ARG A 37 36.29 32.03 -28.92
C ARG A 37 36.51 31.95 -27.42
N GLY A 38 36.24 33.01 -26.66
CA GLY A 38 36.35 33.03 -25.20
C GLY A 38 37.74 32.58 -24.70
N GLY A 39 38.81 33.10 -25.33
CA GLY A 39 40.19 32.74 -25.00
C GLY A 39 40.68 31.40 -25.56
N SER A 40 39.89 30.72 -26.40
CA SER A 40 40.32 29.53 -27.12
C SER A 40 40.93 29.89 -28.49
N ASN A 41 41.86 29.06 -28.99
CA ASN A 41 42.54 29.34 -30.27
C ASN A 41 41.58 29.25 -31.49
N SER A 42 40.43 28.59 -31.36
CA SER A 42 39.40 28.51 -32.40
C SER A 42 38.04 28.24 -31.74
N LEU A 43 36.95 28.47 -32.51
CA LEU A 43 35.58 28.06 -32.04
C LEU A 43 35.50 26.57 -31.82
N GLY A 44 36.09 25.75 -32.68
CA GLY A 44 36.17 24.29 -32.48
C GLY A 44 36.80 23.91 -31.14
N ALA A 45 37.97 24.54 -30.82
CA ALA A 45 38.64 24.29 -29.55
C ALA A 45 37.79 24.71 -28.33
N ARG A 46 36.96 25.75 -28.46
CA ARG A 46 36.02 26.15 -27.42
C ARG A 46 34.90 25.10 -27.25
N LEU A 47 34.31 24.61 -28.32
CA LEU A 47 33.28 23.58 -28.33
C LEU A 47 33.83 22.28 -27.71
N ASP A 48 35.00 21.83 -28.16
CA ASP A 48 35.67 20.63 -27.59
C ASP A 48 35.89 20.75 -26.08
N LYS A 49 36.28 21.94 -25.62
CA LYS A 49 36.48 22.20 -24.19
C LYS A 49 35.14 22.14 -23.43
N THR A 50 34.08 22.66 -24.03
CA THR A 50 32.72 22.63 -23.47
C THR A 50 32.20 21.22 -23.40
N ASP A 51 32.33 20.46 -24.48
CA ASP A 51 31.91 19.05 -24.54
C ASP A 51 32.63 18.18 -23.52
N LYS A 52 33.96 18.34 -23.38
CA LYS A 52 34.76 17.71 -22.35
C LYS A 52 34.31 18.11 -20.94
N SER A 53 33.92 19.37 -20.74
CA SER A 53 33.42 19.85 -19.45
C SER A 53 32.05 19.27 -19.13
N ILE A 54 31.16 19.14 -20.11
CA ILE A 54 29.85 18.51 -19.98
C ILE A 54 30.02 17.02 -19.68
N ALA A 55 30.87 16.30 -20.44
CA ALA A 55 31.17 14.91 -20.22
C ALA A 55 31.69 14.67 -18.81
N ARG A 56 32.64 15.44 -18.33
CA ARG A 56 33.14 15.35 -16.97
C ARG A 56 32.08 15.59 -15.89
N LYS A 57 31.16 16.55 -16.13
CA LYS A 57 30.07 16.82 -15.21
C LYS A 57 29.10 15.67 -15.16
N LEU A 58 28.84 15.04 -16.31
CA LEU A 58 27.95 13.86 -16.40
C LEU A 58 28.60 12.64 -15.71
N ASP A 59 29.90 12.41 -15.97
CA ASP A 59 30.67 11.30 -15.35
C ASP A 59 30.92 11.52 -13.86
N SER A 60 30.97 12.78 -13.42
CA SER A 60 31.19 13.13 -12.01
C SER A 60 29.87 13.35 -11.24
N MET A 61 28.71 13.16 -11.85
CA MET A 61 27.45 13.19 -11.12
C MET A 61 27.45 12.00 -10.14
N PRO A 62 27.43 12.28 -8.84
CA PRO A 62 27.47 11.21 -7.85
C PRO A 62 26.13 10.51 -7.84
N PHE A 63 26.08 9.33 -8.41
CA PHE A 63 24.91 8.45 -8.33
C PHE A 63 25.18 7.34 -7.33
N ASP A 64 24.25 7.14 -6.40
CA ASP A 64 24.26 5.98 -5.57
C ASP A 64 23.57 4.79 -6.28
N SER A 65 24.22 3.65 -6.26
CA SER A 65 23.64 2.39 -6.74
C SER A 65 22.63 1.79 -5.75
N GLU A 66 22.61 2.29 -4.52
CA GLU A 66 21.69 1.90 -3.45
C GLU A 66 21.27 3.13 -2.65
N PRO A 67 20.04 3.15 -2.09
CA PRO A 67 19.62 4.22 -1.20
C PRO A 67 20.46 4.28 0.06
N LYS A 68 21.03 5.46 0.34
CA LYS A 68 21.82 5.73 1.56
C LYS A 68 21.19 6.89 2.33
N ASN A 69 21.18 6.76 3.65
CA ASN A 69 20.71 7.84 4.51
C ASN A 69 21.64 9.05 4.42
N ASN A 70 21.06 10.25 4.22
CA ASN A 70 21.78 11.53 4.12
C ASN A 70 22.83 11.61 2.99
N SER A 71 22.69 10.80 1.93
CA SER A 71 23.56 10.90 0.77
C SER A 71 23.27 12.19 -0.02
N PRO A 72 24.28 12.97 -0.40
CA PRO A 72 24.13 14.11 -1.33
C PRO A 72 23.98 13.66 -2.78
N CYS A 73 24.04 12.36 -3.06
CA CYS A 73 24.04 11.80 -4.40
C CYS A 73 22.63 11.50 -4.90
N TYR A 74 22.47 11.51 -6.22
CA TYR A 74 21.22 11.09 -6.86
C TYR A 74 21.13 9.56 -6.94
N LEU A 75 19.93 9.03 -6.79
CA LEU A 75 19.71 7.60 -7.01
C LEU A 75 19.55 7.29 -8.50
N THR A 76 20.16 6.21 -8.95
CA THR A 76 19.86 5.67 -10.27
C THR A 76 18.43 5.10 -10.31
N SER A 77 17.81 5.09 -11.48
CA SER A 77 16.49 4.45 -11.65
C SER A 77 16.50 2.97 -11.23
N GLY A 78 17.61 2.28 -11.49
CA GLY A 78 17.80 0.90 -11.04
C GLY A 78 17.88 0.77 -9.53
N ALA A 79 18.54 1.72 -8.83
CA ALA A 79 18.59 1.74 -7.37
C ALA A 79 17.21 1.94 -6.74
N VAL A 80 16.41 2.85 -7.31
CA VAL A 80 15.01 3.08 -6.89
C VAL A 80 14.17 1.83 -7.13
N TYR A 81 14.29 1.23 -8.32
CA TYR A 81 13.56 0.02 -8.67
C TYR A 81 13.87 -1.13 -7.70
N ASN A 82 15.16 -1.39 -7.44
CA ASN A 82 15.59 -2.46 -6.52
C ASN A 82 15.11 -2.19 -5.07
N ALA A 83 15.20 -0.95 -4.60
CA ALA A 83 14.72 -0.58 -3.27
C ALA A 83 13.20 -0.77 -3.13
N LEU A 84 12.44 -0.46 -4.18
CA LEU A 84 10.98 -0.68 -4.22
C LEU A 84 10.64 -2.17 -4.30
N LEU A 85 11.41 -2.97 -5.05
CA LEU A 85 11.22 -4.43 -5.08
C LEU A 85 11.35 -5.04 -3.69
N VAL A 86 12.38 -4.65 -2.92
CA VAL A 86 12.59 -5.14 -1.54
C VAL A 86 11.48 -4.68 -0.60
N LYS A 87 10.98 -3.44 -0.75
CA LYS A 87 9.87 -2.93 0.08
C LYS A 87 8.50 -3.48 -0.31
N ALA A 88 8.32 -3.75 -1.58
CA ALA A 88 7.16 -4.42 -2.13
C ALA A 88 7.43 -5.91 -2.31
N ASP A 89 8.26 -6.51 -1.46
CA ASP A 89 8.51 -7.94 -1.51
C ASP A 89 7.18 -8.67 -1.38
N LYS A 90 6.73 -9.17 -2.53
CA LYS A 90 5.51 -9.97 -2.63
C LYS A 90 5.56 -11.15 -1.67
N THR A 91 6.76 -11.62 -1.32
CA THR A 91 6.99 -12.72 -0.38
C THR A 91 6.70 -12.27 1.05
N ALA A 92 7.14 -11.05 1.46
CA ALA A 92 6.80 -10.50 2.76
C ALA A 92 5.32 -10.09 2.85
N LEU A 93 4.72 -9.66 1.74
CA LEU A 93 3.29 -9.39 1.66
C LEU A 93 2.50 -10.71 1.62
N ALA A 94 2.97 -11.71 0.88
CA ALA A 94 2.38 -13.03 0.83
C ALA A 94 2.42 -13.72 2.20
N THR A 95 3.52 -13.59 2.97
CA THR A 95 3.59 -14.12 4.36
C THR A 95 2.65 -13.37 5.32
N LYS A 96 2.32 -12.11 5.08
CA LYS A 96 1.32 -11.38 5.88
C LYS A 96 -0.11 -11.68 5.49
N TYR A 97 -0.33 -12.02 4.23
CA TYR A 97 -1.65 -12.35 3.66
C TYR A 97 -1.69 -13.75 3.07
N ASP A 98 -0.79 -14.63 3.55
CA ASP A 98 -0.80 -16.03 3.12
C ASP A 98 -2.14 -16.65 3.53
N SER A 99 -2.82 -17.22 2.55
CA SER A 99 -4.05 -17.98 2.77
C SER A 99 -3.82 -19.17 3.73
N SER A 100 -2.57 -19.59 3.95
CA SER A 100 -2.22 -20.57 4.99
C SER A 100 -2.45 -20.06 6.41
N ASN A 101 -2.55 -18.73 6.62
CA ASN A 101 -2.92 -18.12 7.90
C ASN A 101 -4.45 -17.99 8.09
N ILE A 102 -5.22 -18.39 7.08
CA ILE A 102 -6.67 -18.43 7.12
C ILE A 102 -7.08 -19.89 7.26
N GLU A 103 -7.69 -20.21 8.37
CA GLU A 103 -8.26 -21.52 8.65
C GLU A 103 -9.78 -21.42 8.60
N LEU A 104 -10.39 -22.16 7.69
CA LEU A 104 -11.84 -22.28 7.55
C LEU A 104 -12.28 -23.66 7.99
N GLY A 105 -13.37 -23.73 8.72
CA GLY A 105 -13.86 -25.03 9.13
C GLY A 105 -15.27 -25.02 9.71
N THR A 106 -15.70 -26.21 10.06
CA THR A 106 -16.97 -26.45 10.71
C THR A 106 -16.75 -27.29 11.96
N ALA A 107 -17.35 -26.90 13.07
CA ALA A 107 -17.35 -27.67 14.31
C ALA A 107 -18.77 -28.01 14.72
N THR A 108 -18.94 -29.21 15.24
CA THR A 108 -20.18 -29.61 15.92
C THR A 108 -20.07 -29.31 17.41
N LEU A 109 -20.97 -28.47 17.90
CA LEU A 109 -20.99 -28.09 19.29
C LEU A 109 -21.83 -29.09 20.08
N THR A 110 -21.35 -29.43 21.27
CA THR A 110 -22.01 -30.42 22.15
C THR A 110 -22.72 -29.70 23.29
N PRO A 111 -24.03 -29.93 23.50
CA PRO A 111 -24.70 -29.39 24.68
C PRO A 111 -24.06 -29.86 25.96
N TYR A 112 -23.99 -29.00 26.99
CA TYR A 112 -23.62 -29.43 28.31
C TYR A 112 -24.62 -30.50 28.85
N SER A 113 -24.15 -31.47 29.61
CA SER A 113 -24.86 -32.72 29.95
C SER A 113 -26.31 -32.55 30.41
N THR A 114 -26.63 -31.47 31.12
CA THR A 114 -28.00 -31.21 31.63
C THR A 114 -28.91 -30.53 30.58
N LEU A 115 -28.41 -30.28 29.38
CA LEU A 115 -29.10 -29.52 28.32
C LEU A 115 -29.32 -30.34 27.05
N ILE A 116 -28.93 -31.61 27.06
CA ILE A 116 -28.98 -32.48 25.86
C ILE A 116 -30.40 -32.55 25.30
N ASP A 117 -31.41 -32.63 26.13
CA ASP A 117 -32.81 -32.72 25.70
C ASP A 117 -33.38 -31.42 25.17
N LYS A 118 -32.69 -30.30 25.40
CA LYS A 118 -33.14 -28.96 24.96
C LYS A 118 -32.66 -28.57 23.56
N ILE A 119 -31.60 -29.21 23.13
CA ILE A 119 -30.93 -28.87 21.87
C ILE A 119 -30.96 -30.05 20.93
N LYS A 120 -31.48 -29.86 19.73
CA LYS A 120 -31.48 -30.85 18.66
C LYS A 120 -30.13 -31.00 17.99
N SER A 121 -29.54 -29.86 17.64
CA SER A 121 -28.18 -29.79 17.07
C SER A 121 -27.59 -28.42 17.25
N ALA A 122 -26.25 -28.34 17.22
CA ALA A 122 -25.52 -27.07 17.21
C ALA A 122 -24.28 -27.22 16.33
N THR A 123 -24.13 -26.30 15.40
CA THR A 123 -23.00 -26.24 14.46
C THR A 123 -22.37 -24.86 14.47
N CYS A 124 -21.07 -24.83 14.23
CA CYS A 124 -20.28 -23.61 14.16
C CYS A 124 -19.48 -23.61 12.86
N LEU A 125 -19.71 -22.63 12.00
CA LEU A 125 -18.81 -22.31 10.93
C LEU A 125 -17.80 -21.31 11.45
N TYR A 126 -16.52 -21.49 11.15
CA TYR A 126 -15.49 -20.58 11.65
C TYR A 126 -14.50 -20.18 10.56
N GLU A 127 -13.99 -18.98 10.71
CA GLU A 127 -12.86 -18.44 9.99
C GLU A 127 -11.85 -17.90 11.00
N LYS A 128 -10.61 -18.38 10.92
CA LYS A 128 -9.51 -17.90 11.74
C LYS A 128 -8.49 -17.19 10.85
N ILE A 129 -8.15 -15.97 11.23
CA ILE A 129 -7.16 -15.13 10.54
C ILE A 129 -6.13 -14.68 11.59
N GLY A 130 -5.00 -15.37 11.63
CA GLY A 130 -4.00 -15.15 12.68
C GLY A 130 -4.59 -15.43 14.07
N ASP A 131 -4.63 -14.42 14.95
CA ASP A 131 -5.20 -14.52 16.32
C ASP A 131 -6.68 -14.14 16.39
N ILE A 132 -7.34 -13.82 15.29
CA ILE A 132 -8.75 -13.45 15.25
C ILE A 132 -9.57 -14.62 14.75
N VAL A 133 -10.66 -14.90 15.43
CA VAL A 133 -11.62 -15.93 15.04
C VAL A 133 -12.99 -15.29 14.86
N ILE A 134 -13.59 -15.56 13.72
CA ILE A 134 -14.97 -15.20 13.36
C ILE A 134 -15.75 -16.51 13.37
N VAL A 135 -16.85 -16.56 14.12
CA VAL A 135 -17.69 -17.75 14.20
C VAL A 135 -19.14 -17.41 13.92
N ASN A 136 -19.79 -18.26 13.14
CA ASN A 136 -21.22 -18.25 12.93
C ASN A 136 -21.80 -19.53 13.50
N VAL A 137 -22.54 -19.41 14.58
CA VAL A 137 -23.12 -20.55 15.29
C VAL A 137 -24.61 -20.64 15.00
N THR A 138 -25.05 -21.82 14.63
CA THR A 138 -26.46 -22.17 14.44
C THR A 138 -26.83 -23.21 15.47
N VAL A 139 -27.83 -22.90 16.29
CA VAL A 139 -28.39 -23.82 17.30
C VAL A 139 -29.83 -24.14 16.91
N ILE A 140 -30.16 -25.42 16.79
CA ILE A 140 -31.53 -25.88 16.57
C ILE A 140 -32.07 -26.41 17.91
N MET A 141 -33.15 -25.83 18.36
CA MET A 141 -33.75 -26.11 19.62
C MET A 141 -34.83 -27.20 19.56
N ASN A 142 -34.96 -27.99 20.60
CA ASN A 142 -36.18 -28.74 20.84
C ASN A 142 -37.24 -27.83 21.48
N ALA A 143 -38.49 -28.24 21.48
CA ALA A 143 -39.54 -27.55 22.21
C ALA A 143 -39.19 -27.54 23.72
N THR A 144 -38.87 -26.35 24.23
CA THR A 144 -38.44 -26.20 25.64
C THR A 144 -38.59 -24.78 26.11
N THR A 145 -38.67 -24.59 27.41
CA THR A 145 -38.63 -23.27 28.05
C THR A 145 -37.25 -23.02 28.64
N LEU A 146 -36.65 -21.88 28.27
CA LEU A 146 -35.46 -21.38 28.91
C LEU A 146 -35.82 -20.27 29.89
N GLY A 147 -35.52 -20.47 31.15
CA GLY A 147 -35.75 -19.45 32.19
C GLY A 147 -34.92 -18.19 31.91
N GLY A 148 -35.43 -17.02 32.33
CA GLY A 148 -34.82 -15.74 31.97
C GLY A 148 -33.38 -15.52 32.45
N THR A 149 -32.95 -16.22 33.49
CA THR A 149 -31.58 -16.22 34.02
C THR A 149 -30.82 -17.52 33.72
N SER A 150 -31.47 -18.49 33.08
CA SER A 150 -30.86 -19.77 32.75
C SER A 150 -29.98 -19.61 31.51
N ALA A 151 -28.82 -20.24 31.56
CA ALA A 151 -27.90 -20.27 30.42
C ALA A 151 -27.96 -21.63 29.71
N ILE A 152 -27.91 -21.57 28.38
CA ILE A 152 -27.56 -22.73 27.57
C ILE A 152 -26.04 -22.69 27.33
N SER A 153 -25.37 -23.80 27.59
CA SER A 153 -23.94 -23.94 27.38
C SER A 153 -23.66 -24.99 26.30
N LEU A 154 -22.90 -24.61 25.31
CA LEU A 154 -22.40 -25.45 24.23
C LEU A 154 -20.89 -25.59 24.36
N LEU A 155 -20.39 -26.79 24.29
CA LEU A 155 -18.97 -27.15 24.38
C LEU A 155 -18.35 -27.28 23.00
N ASN A 156 -17.03 -27.36 22.97
CA ASN A 156 -16.24 -27.63 21.75
C ASN A 156 -16.32 -26.53 20.71
N MET A 157 -16.37 -25.26 21.14
CA MET A 157 -16.04 -24.19 20.25
C MET A 157 -14.64 -24.44 19.65
N PRO A 158 -14.39 -24.14 18.36
CA PRO A 158 -13.15 -24.49 17.66
C PRO A 158 -11.90 -23.92 18.34
N PHE A 159 -12.04 -22.77 18.99
CA PHE A 159 -10.93 -22.09 19.67
C PHE A 159 -11.40 -21.48 21.00
N PRO A 160 -10.56 -21.57 22.06
CA PRO A 160 -10.83 -20.87 23.31
C PRO A 160 -10.62 -19.37 23.16
N ASN A 161 -11.41 -18.56 23.82
CA ASN A 161 -11.15 -17.14 23.93
C ASN A 161 -9.96 -16.89 24.90
N LYS A 162 -8.88 -16.29 24.41
CA LYS A 162 -7.67 -16.03 25.20
C LYS A 162 -7.80 -14.82 26.13
N SER A 163 -8.71 -13.93 25.80
CA SER A 163 -8.96 -12.72 26.57
C SER A 163 -9.75 -13.03 27.85
N ASP A 164 -9.43 -12.29 28.93
CA ASP A 164 -10.29 -12.24 30.13
C ASP A 164 -11.60 -11.47 29.85
N VAL A 165 -11.67 -10.79 28.74
CA VAL A 165 -12.87 -10.08 28.30
C VAL A 165 -13.81 -11.08 27.66
N ILE A 166 -14.96 -11.26 28.26
CA ILE A 166 -16.04 -12.06 27.69
C ILE A 166 -16.58 -11.32 26.47
N VAL A 167 -16.45 -11.94 25.31
CA VAL A 167 -17.03 -11.39 24.08
C VAL A 167 -18.53 -11.68 24.08
N HIS A 168 -19.31 -10.62 23.98
CA HIS A 168 -20.77 -10.73 23.93
C HIS A 168 -21.26 -10.42 22.53
N ASP A 169 -22.21 -11.21 22.06
CA ASP A 169 -23.00 -10.90 20.87
C ASP A 169 -24.48 -11.20 21.11
N ILE A 170 -25.31 -10.70 20.23
CA ILE A 170 -26.76 -10.91 20.29
C ILE A 170 -27.13 -11.99 19.27
N GLY A 171 -27.56 -13.13 19.77
CA GLY A 171 -28.20 -14.16 18.97
C GLY A 171 -29.67 -13.85 18.76
N ILE A 172 -30.15 -14.14 17.56
CA ILE A 172 -31.55 -13.94 17.20
C ILE A 172 -32.16 -15.27 16.80
N SER A 173 -33.31 -15.62 17.40
CA SER A 173 -34.08 -16.77 16.94
C SER A 173 -34.98 -16.42 15.76
N LYS A 174 -35.36 -17.45 15.02
CA LYS A 174 -36.29 -17.32 13.87
C LYS A 174 -37.61 -16.66 14.26
N ASN A 175 -38.07 -16.83 15.50
CA ASN A 175 -39.31 -16.26 16.00
C ASN A 175 -39.13 -14.94 16.76
N GLY A 176 -37.95 -14.28 16.62
CA GLY A 176 -37.67 -12.95 17.15
C GLY A 176 -37.16 -12.93 18.59
N GLY A 177 -36.89 -14.09 19.20
CA GLY A 177 -36.22 -14.15 20.49
C GLY A 177 -34.79 -13.61 20.40
N MET A 178 -34.39 -12.78 21.36
CA MET A 178 -33.03 -12.22 21.44
C MET A 178 -32.28 -12.82 22.64
N PHE A 179 -31.05 -13.22 22.41
CA PHE A 179 -30.20 -13.89 23.39
C PHE A 179 -28.84 -13.22 23.43
N ARG A 180 -28.28 -13.11 24.65
CA ARG A 180 -26.89 -12.72 24.82
C ARG A 180 -26.04 -13.98 24.72
N GLY A 181 -25.18 -14.05 23.70
CA GLY A 181 -24.16 -15.09 23.57
C GLY A 181 -22.79 -14.62 24.09
N ASN A 182 -22.00 -15.52 24.65
CA ASN A 182 -20.61 -15.27 25.02
C ASN A 182 -19.76 -16.52 24.80
N VAL A 183 -18.48 -16.31 24.46
CA VAL A 183 -17.46 -17.36 24.38
C VAL A 183 -16.46 -17.14 25.52
N ASN A 184 -16.21 -18.17 26.30
CA ASN A 184 -15.28 -18.11 27.41
C ASN A 184 -13.94 -18.80 27.14
N LYS A 185 -13.02 -18.72 28.09
CA LYS A 185 -11.68 -19.34 28.01
C LYS A 185 -11.70 -20.87 27.89
N SER A 186 -12.78 -21.51 28.24
CA SER A 186 -12.93 -22.98 28.16
C SER A 186 -13.50 -23.45 26.81
N ALA A 187 -13.55 -22.57 25.82
CA ALA A 187 -14.16 -22.83 24.52
C ALA A 187 -15.65 -23.25 24.62
N TRP A 188 -16.38 -22.57 25.47
CA TRP A 188 -17.82 -22.75 25.61
C TRP A 188 -18.56 -21.54 25.08
N LEU A 189 -19.56 -21.78 24.26
CA LEU A 189 -20.58 -20.77 23.95
C LEU A 189 -21.69 -20.87 24.97
N GLN A 190 -21.97 -19.78 25.67
CA GLN A 190 -23.11 -19.69 26.59
C GLN A 190 -24.08 -18.62 26.09
N PHE A 191 -25.38 -18.89 26.15
CA PHE A 191 -26.37 -17.88 25.85
C PHE A 191 -27.56 -17.89 26.79
N THR A 192 -28.10 -16.70 27.03
CA THR A 192 -29.22 -16.42 27.91
C THR A 192 -30.21 -15.47 27.25
N PRO A 193 -31.51 -15.50 27.59
CA PRO A 193 -32.44 -14.49 27.10
C PRO A 193 -31.98 -13.05 27.45
N LEU A 194 -31.95 -12.15 26.46
CA LEU A 194 -31.41 -10.79 26.62
C LEU A 194 -32.26 -9.98 27.62
N ASN A 195 -33.55 -10.13 27.60
CA ASN A 195 -34.52 -9.40 28.43
C ASN A 195 -34.69 -9.99 29.83
N LYS A 196 -33.94 -11.05 30.16
CA LYS A 196 -34.05 -11.78 31.41
C LYS A 196 -35.45 -12.38 31.67
N GLN A 197 -36.29 -12.53 30.65
CA GLN A 197 -37.56 -13.22 30.71
C GLN A 197 -37.45 -14.64 30.18
N ALA A 198 -38.30 -15.53 30.67
CA ALA A 198 -38.34 -16.86 30.11
C ALA A 198 -38.74 -16.85 28.64
N TYR A 199 -38.06 -17.69 27.85
CA TYR A 199 -38.35 -17.83 26.43
C TYR A 199 -38.76 -19.26 26.11
N ASN A 200 -39.88 -19.41 25.39
CA ASN A 200 -40.42 -20.71 25.00
C ASN A 200 -40.00 -20.99 23.55
N PHE A 201 -39.09 -21.93 23.41
CA PHE A 201 -38.70 -22.41 22.06
C PHE A 201 -39.74 -23.39 21.55
N VAL A 202 -40.05 -23.27 20.30
CA VAL A 202 -40.76 -24.30 19.54
C VAL A 202 -39.79 -25.32 18.98
N ALA A 203 -40.29 -26.52 18.64
CA ALA A 203 -39.41 -27.52 18.01
C ALA A 203 -38.82 -26.99 16.69
N ASP A 204 -37.55 -27.29 16.45
CA ASP A 204 -36.78 -26.87 15.29
C ASP A 204 -36.59 -25.36 15.17
N GLU A 205 -36.81 -24.62 16.24
CA GLU A 205 -36.47 -23.20 16.26
C GLU A 205 -34.95 -22.99 16.21
N GLN A 206 -34.53 -22.13 15.27
CA GLN A 206 -33.13 -21.84 15.02
C GLN A 206 -32.72 -20.55 15.75
N VAL A 207 -31.60 -20.57 16.44
CA VAL A 207 -30.92 -19.41 17.02
C VAL A 207 -29.57 -19.25 16.34
N ASN A 208 -29.28 -18.06 15.85
CA ASN A 208 -28.02 -17.75 15.18
C ASN A 208 -27.21 -16.72 15.96
N PHE A 209 -25.90 -16.94 16.05
CA PHE A 209 -24.92 -16.05 16.65
C PHE A 209 -23.79 -15.81 15.65
N SER A 210 -23.30 -14.58 15.59
CA SER A 210 -22.05 -14.23 14.90
C SER A 210 -21.13 -13.56 15.89
N LEU A 211 -20.00 -14.19 16.24
CA LEU A 211 -19.08 -13.67 17.24
C LEU A 211 -17.69 -13.50 16.62
N ILE A 212 -16.98 -12.47 17.09
CA ILE A 212 -15.58 -12.22 16.73
C ILE A 212 -14.80 -12.13 18.03
N TYR A 213 -13.76 -12.94 18.16
CA TYR A 213 -12.92 -12.93 19.36
C TYR A 213 -11.46 -13.24 19.05
N LYS A 214 -10.59 -12.97 20.02
CA LYS A 214 -9.15 -13.19 19.91
C LYS A 214 -8.75 -14.46 20.68
N ILE A 215 -7.84 -15.23 20.07
CA ILE A 215 -7.24 -16.46 20.64
C ILE A 215 -5.78 -16.26 21.02
#